data_648ecc653f9e27ffe29cee85d8bea07b
#
_entry.id   648ecc653f9e27ffe29cee85d8bea07b
#
_cell.length_a   1.000
_cell.length_b   1.000
_cell.length_c   1.000
_cell.angle_alpha   90.00
_cell.angle_beta   90.00
_cell.angle_gamma   90.00
#
_symmetry.space_group_name_H-M   'P 1'
#
loop_
_entity.id
_entity.type
_entity.pdbx_description
1 polymer ?
#
loop_
_entity_poly.entity_id
_entity_poly.type
_entity_poly.pdbx_seq_one_letter_code
_entity_poly.pdbx_strand_id
1 'polypeptide(L)'
;MKKNKKKVSQSKKIFIGLILGVIVGIILHTLVPDSHFKNDILVEGIFYTIGQLFIRLMQMLVVPLVFFSIADGCRNLGDTETLGKVGIRIVSFYIFTTALAIIISLSLASFIGPGKGMNMSIGDQSFESVDTEISLVDTILDFIPTNPIEALATGNMIQIIVFAVLVGLLIASMEDRLMTLGNIVTEMNDLM
;
A
#
# COMPACT_ATOMS: atom_id res chain seq x y z
N MET A 1 28.36 16.79 33.45
CA MET A 1 27.84 15.44 33.17
C MET A 1 26.66 15.54 32.21
N LYS A 2 26.83 15.31 30.90
CA LYS A 2 25.73 15.24 29.93
C LYS A 2 25.03 13.89 30.05
N LYS A 3 23.81 13.86 30.57
CA LYS A 3 22.93 12.67 30.60
C LYS A 3 22.72 12.19 29.17
N ASN A 4 23.27 11.04 28.82
CA ASN A 4 23.09 10.35 27.56
C ASN A 4 21.62 9.88 27.50
N LYS A 5 20.73 10.68 26.92
CA LYS A 5 19.34 10.27 26.68
C LYS A 5 19.38 9.16 25.64
N LYS A 6 19.18 7.90 26.04
CA LYS A 6 18.95 6.76 25.14
C LYS A 6 17.86 7.16 24.15
N LYS A 7 18.21 7.35 22.87
CA LYS A 7 17.22 7.62 21.81
C LYS A 7 16.30 6.40 21.73
N VAL A 8 15.05 6.61 22.11
CA VAL A 8 14.00 5.58 21.95
C VAL A 8 13.87 5.26 20.46
N SER A 9 13.96 3.97 20.10
CA SER A 9 13.81 3.51 18.72
C SER A 9 12.49 4.01 18.13
N GLN A 10 12.49 4.36 16.83
CA GLN A 10 11.29 4.84 16.13
C GLN A 10 10.12 3.87 16.26
N SER A 11 10.37 2.57 16.10
CA SER A 11 9.35 1.53 16.27
C SER A 11 8.68 1.58 17.66
N LYS A 12 9.46 1.78 18.74
CA LYS A 12 8.89 1.90 20.09
C LYS A 12 7.99 3.12 20.24
N LYS A 13 8.33 4.24 19.60
CA LYS A 13 7.49 5.45 19.62
C LYS A 13 6.14 5.20 18.92
N ILE A 14 6.16 4.49 17.80
CA ILE A 14 4.96 4.12 17.04
C ILE A 14 4.05 3.21 17.89
N PHE A 15 4.61 2.17 18.51
CA PHE A 15 3.86 1.28 19.40
C PHE A 15 3.25 2.01 20.61
N ILE A 16 4.01 2.90 21.24
CA ILE A 16 3.51 3.72 22.34
C ILE A 16 2.35 4.61 21.86
N GLY A 17 2.50 5.27 20.70
CA GLY A 17 1.44 6.09 20.11
C GLY A 17 0.18 5.29 19.80
N LEU A 18 0.31 4.08 19.27
CA LEU A 18 -0.81 3.18 18.98
C LEU A 18 -1.54 2.78 20.27
N ILE A 19 -0.82 2.36 21.31
CA ILE A 19 -1.41 1.98 22.59
C ILE A 19 -2.12 3.17 23.24
N LEU A 20 -1.50 4.35 23.23
CA LEU A 20 -2.12 5.58 23.76
C LEU A 20 -3.39 5.93 22.98
N GLY A 21 -3.38 5.81 21.65
CA GLY A 21 -4.57 6.05 20.81
C GLY A 21 -5.73 5.11 21.17
N VAL A 22 -5.45 3.82 21.36
CA VAL A 22 -6.45 2.83 21.78
C VAL A 22 -7.02 3.17 23.16
N ILE A 23 -6.14 3.49 24.12
CA ILE A 23 -6.57 3.85 25.48
C ILE A 23 -7.48 5.10 25.45
N VAL A 24 -7.07 6.15 24.73
CA VAL A 24 -7.88 7.38 24.59
C VAL A 24 -9.23 7.08 23.92
N GLY A 25 -9.24 6.24 22.87
CA GLY A 25 -10.47 5.82 22.19
C GLY A 25 -11.44 5.07 23.14
N ILE A 26 -10.94 4.14 23.93
CA ILE A 26 -11.75 3.41 24.93
C ILE A 26 -12.28 4.37 26.00
N ILE A 27 -11.45 5.27 26.52
CA ILE A 27 -11.86 6.25 27.53
C ILE A 27 -12.97 7.15 26.99
N LEU A 28 -12.82 7.67 25.77
CA LEU A 28 -13.83 8.50 25.13
C LEU A 28 -15.14 7.73 24.87
N HIS A 29 -15.02 6.47 24.51
CA HIS A 29 -16.21 5.64 24.26
C HIS A 29 -16.98 5.30 25.54
N THR A 30 -16.27 4.96 26.63
CA THR A 30 -16.90 4.42 27.85
C THR A 30 -17.22 5.47 28.91
N LEU A 31 -16.37 6.49 29.07
CA LEU A 31 -16.46 7.47 30.17
C LEU A 31 -17.12 8.79 29.77
N VAL A 32 -17.15 9.13 28.49
CA VAL A 32 -17.76 10.37 28.03
C VAL A 32 -19.14 10.09 27.47
N PRO A 33 -20.22 10.64 28.05
CA PRO A 33 -21.59 10.47 27.55
C PRO A 33 -21.69 10.92 26.07
N ASP A 34 -22.59 10.26 25.33
CA ASP A 34 -22.85 10.66 23.96
C ASP A 34 -23.45 12.06 23.93
N SER A 35 -22.75 12.97 23.31
CA SER A 35 -23.15 14.36 23.12
C SER A 35 -22.70 14.84 21.75
N HIS A 36 -23.41 15.83 21.23
CA HIS A 36 -23.05 16.49 19.97
C HIS A 36 -21.59 16.97 19.96
N PHE A 37 -21.12 17.49 21.09
CA PHE A 37 -19.73 17.95 21.22
C PHE A 37 -18.73 16.77 21.10
N LYS A 38 -19.02 15.60 21.70
CA LYS A 38 -18.15 14.42 21.61
C LYS A 38 -18.12 13.85 20.21
N ASN A 39 -19.29 13.57 19.63
CA ASN A 39 -19.38 12.84 18.38
C ASN A 39 -18.98 13.73 17.19
N ASP A 40 -19.61 14.89 17.04
CA ASP A 40 -19.43 15.71 15.83
C ASP A 40 -18.15 16.54 15.88
N ILE A 41 -17.76 17.09 17.05
CA ILE A 41 -16.59 17.98 17.12
C ILE A 41 -15.32 17.22 17.43
N LEU A 42 -15.30 16.33 18.45
CA LEU A 42 -14.09 15.61 18.83
C LEU A 42 -13.81 14.42 17.90
N VAL A 43 -14.78 13.50 17.72
CA VAL A 43 -14.54 12.26 16.98
C VAL A 43 -14.56 12.51 15.49
N GLU A 44 -15.65 13.03 14.94
CA GLU A 44 -15.79 13.24 13.49
C GLU A 44 -15.08 14.51 13.00
N GLY A 45 -14.94 15.52 13.85
CA GLY A 45 -14.20 16.74 13.53
C GLY A 45 -12.69 16.55 13.68
N ILE A 46 -12.19 16.60 14.90
CA ILE A 46 -10.74 16.71 15.17
C ILE A 46 -10.01 15.40 14.89
N PHE A 47 -10.42 14.29 15.52
CA PHE A 47 -9.67 13.03 15.38
C PHE A 47 -9.75 12.46 13.97
N TYR A 48 -10.92 12.51 13.34
CA TYR A 48 -11.09 12.11 11.97
C TYR A 48 -10.23 12.95 11.02
N THR A 49 -10.24 14.28 11.18
CA THR A 49 -9.44 15.18 10.33
C THR A 49 -7.94 14.90 10.46
N ILE A 50 -7.43 14.74 11.69
CA ILE A 50 -6.00 14.43 11.92
C ILE A 50 -5.66 13.07 11.32
N GLY A 51 -6.51 12.06 11.53
CA GLY A 51 -6.32 10.73 10.95
C GLY A 51 -6.31 10.75 9.42
N GLN A 52 -7.27 11.44 8.80
CA GLN A 52 -7.35 11.59 7.36
C GLN A 52 -6.18 12.40 6.77
N LEU A 53 -5.74 13.45 7.47
CA LEU A 53 -4.57 14.20 7.05
C LEU A 53 -3.32 13.32 7.02
N PHE A 54 -3.12 12.49 8.05
CA PHE A 54 -2.01 11.54 8.09
C PHE A 54 -2.07 10.54 6.93
N ILE A 55 -3.24 9.93 6.68
CA ILE A 55 -3.43 8.97 5.59
C ILE A 55 -3.16 9.64 4.23
N ARG A 56 -3.68 10.84 4.00
CA ARG A 56 -3.46 11.59 2.75
C ARG A 56 -1.99 11.95 2.54
N LEU A 57 -1.28 12.36 3.58
CA LEU A 57 0.16 12.63 3.51
C LEU A 57 0.95 11.36 3.16
N MET A 58 0.60 10.22 3.75
CA MET A 58 1.22 8.94 3.39
C MET A 58 0.94 8.56 1.94
N GLN A 59 -0.30 8.68 1.48
CA GLN A 59 -0.68 8.38 0.09
C GLN A 59 0.05 9.29 -0.91
N MET A 60 0.21 10.57 -0.58
CA MET A 60 0.93 11.53 -1.42
C MET A 60 2.38 11.13 -1.69
N LEU A 61 3.04 10.48 -0.71
CA LEU A 61 4.44 10.05 -0.84
C LEU A 61 4.57 8.67 -1.52
N VAL A 62 3.57 7.81 -1.40
CA VAL A 62 3.65 6.42 -1.89
C VAL A 62 3.80 6.36 -3.41
N VAL A 63 3.05 7.15 -4.16
CA VAL A 63 3.07 7.13 -5.63
C VAL A 63 4.46 7.48 -6.18
N PRO A 64 5.06 8.64 -5.85
CA PRO A 64 6.38 8.98 -6.33
C PRO A 64 7.47 8.03 -5.79
N LEU A 65 7.38 7.61 -4.53
CA LEU A 65 8.33 6.67 -3.94
C LEU A 65 8.36 5.35 -4.73
N VAL A 66 7.20 4.75 -5.00
CA VAL A 66 7.11 3.48 -5.74
C VAL A 66 7.63 3.65 -7.16
N PHE A 67 7.23 4.74 -7.84
CA PHE A 67 7.68 5.00 -9.21
C PHE A 67 9.20 5.13 -9.30
N PHE A 68 9.80 6.02 -8.53
CA PHE A 68 11.25 6.28 -8.60
C PHE A 68 12.08 5.10 -8.09
N SER A 69 11.63 4.41 -7.01
CA SER A 69 12.35 3.25 -6.49
C SER A 69 12.38 2.09 -7.48
N ILE A 70 11.27 1.82 -8.17
CA ILE A 70 11.23 0.74 -9.16
C ILE A 70 12.01 1.14 -10.42
N ALA A 71 11.87 2.38 -10.90
CA ALA A 71 12.60 2.86 -12.08
C ALA A 71 14.12 2.83 -11.83
N ASP A 72 14.59 3.29 -10.67
CA ASP A 72 15.99 3.24 -10.29
C ASP A 72 16.49 1.81 -10.10
N GLY A 73 15.70 0.94 -9.46
CA GLY A 73 16.01 -0.48 -9.31
C GLY A 73 16.17 -1.18 -10.66
N CYS A 74 15.27 -0.95 -11.60
CA CYS A 74 15.36 -1.52 -12.96
C CYS A 74 16.56 -0.99 -13.74
N ARG A 75 16.87 0.30 -13.62
CA ARG A 75 18.07 0.91 -14.23
C ARG A 75 19.36 0.26 -13.73
N ASN A 76 19.47 0.03 -12.43
CA ASN A 76 20.67 -0.52 -11.80
C ASN A 76 20.91 -1.99 -12.12
N LEU A 77 19.92 -2.75 -12.61
CA LEU A 77 20.07 -4.14 -13.05
C LEU A 77 20.81 -4.28 -14.39
N GLY A 78 20.93 -3.21 -15.15
CA GLY A 78 21.84 -3.04 -16.29
C GLY A 78 21.49 -3.80 -17.57
N ASP A 79 20.96 -5.02 -17.51
CA ASP A 79 20.61 -5.80 -18.68
C ASP A 79 19.24 -6.48 -18.58
N THR A 80 18.59 -6.60 -19.73
CA THR A 80 17.25 -7.21 -19.85
C THR A 80 17.25 -8.71 -19.54
N GLU A 81 18.37 -9.41 -19.74
CA GLU A 81 18.46 -10.86 -19.47
C GLU A 81 18.50 -11.11 -17.96
N THR A 82 19.29 -10.34 -17.23
CA THR A 82 19.35 -10.38 -15.77
C THR A 82 18.01 -10.00 -15.14
N LEU A 83 17.36 -8.95 -15.66
CA LEU A 83 16.03 -8.53 -15.23
C LEU A 83 15.00 -9.65 -15.42
N GLY A 84 15.00 -10.33 -16.58
CA GLY A 84 14.12 -11.45 -16.84
C GLY A 84 14.31 -12.62 -15.87
N LYS A 85 15.55 -13.02 -15.61
CA LYS A 85 15.88 -14.09 -14.66
C LYS A 85 15.48 -13.76 -13.22
N VAL A 86 15.76 -12.53 -12.79
CA VAL A 86 15.39 -12.03 -11.46
C VAL A 86 13.87 -11.91 -11.35
N GLY A 87 13.21 -11.37 -12.37
CA GLY A 87 11.76 -11.23 -12.42
C GLY A 87 11.04 -12.58 -12.29
N ILE A 88 11.42 -13.59 -13.07
CA ILE A 88 10.83 -14.94 -12.97
C ILE A 88 11.01 -15.52 -11.57
N ARG A 89 12.20 -15.36 -10.96
CA ARG A 89 12.47 -15.86 -9.62
C ARG A 89 11.59 -15.15 -8.57
N ILE A 90 11.45 -13.83 -8.68
CA ILE A 90 10.60 -13.05 -7.78
C ILE A 90 9.13 -13.45 -7.93
N VAL A 91 8.61 -13.54 -9.16
CA VAL A 91 7.22 -13.92 -9.43
C VAL A 91 6.94 -15.34 -8.90
N SER A 92 7.85 -16.30 -9.13
CA SER A 92 7.70 -17.67 -8.62
C SER A 92 7.66 -17.70 -7.08
N PHE A 93 8.52 -16.91 -6.43
CA PHE A 93 8.52 -16.79 -4.98
C PHE A 93 7.23 -16.15 -4.46
N TYR A 94 6.72 -15.11 -5.15
CA TYR A 94 5.45 -14.47 -4.82
C TYR A 94 4.27 -15.43 -4.92
N ILE A 95 4.17 -16.18 -6.02
CA ILE A 95 3.11 -17.18 -6.20
C ILE A 95 3.15 -18.21 -5.07
N PHE A 96 4.33 -18.71 -4.75
CA PHE A 96 4.51 -19.70 -3.69
C PHE A 96 4.09 -19.14 -2.31
N THR A 97 4.58 -17.98 -1.95
CA THR A 97 4.27 -17.37 -0.64
C THR A 97 2.79 -16.97 -0.53
N THR A 98 2.19 -16.47 -1.62
CA THR A 98 0.76 -16.14 -1.67
C THR A 98 -0.11 -17.38 -1.52
N ALA A 99 0.20 -18.46 -2.24
CA ALA A 99 -0.53 -19.72 -2.10
C ALA A 99 -0.45 -20.25 -0.67
N LEU A 100 0.73 -20.21 -0.05
CA LEU A 100 0.94 -20.63 1.32
C LEU A 100 0.16 -19.76 2.32
N ALA A 101 0.16 -18.44 2.13
CA ALA A 101 -0.60 -17.51 2.94
C ALA A 101 -2.11 -17.75 2.85
N ILE A 102 -2.64 -18.01 1.65
CA ILE A 102 -4.05 -18.33 1.43
C ILE A 102 -4.42 -19.64 2.14
N ILE A 103 -3.61 -20.68 2.00
CA ILE A 103 -3.85 -21.97 2.66
C ILE A 103 -3.91 -21.79 4.19
N ILE A 104 -2.94 -21.08 4.77
CA ILE A 104 -2.91 -20.81 6.22
C ILE A 104 -4.12 -20.01 6.65
N SER A 105 -4.45 -18.94 5.92
CA SER A 105 -5.56 -18.03 6.25
C SER A 105 -6.91 -18.75 6.20
N LEU A 106 -7.18 -19.53 5.14
CA LEU A 106 -8.42 -20.29 4.99
C LEU A 106 -8.51 -21.40 6.04
N SER A 107 -7.40 -22.10 6.34
CA SER A 107 -7.37 -23.11 7.39
C SER A 107 -7.69 -22.50 8.74
N LEU A 108 -7.10 -21.37 9.08
CA LEU A 108 -7.36 -20.65 10.34
C LEU A 108 -8.79 -20.13 10.41
N ALA A 109 -9.30 -19.55 9.33
CA ALA A 109 -10.68 -19.09 9.25
C ALA A 109 -11.69 -20.24 9.40
N SER A 110 -11.43 -21.38 8.78
CA SER A 110 -12.25 -22.59 8.92
C SER A 110 -12.22 -23.13 10.34
N PHE A 111 -11.06 -23.10 10.98
CA PHE A 111 -10.91 -23.55 12.37
C PHE A 111 -11.60 -22.65 13.37
N ILE A 112 -11.43 -21.33 13.26
CA ILE A 112 -12.05 -20.34 14.15
C ILE A 112 -13.56 -20.22 13.88
N GLY A 113 -13.99 -20.39 12.62
CA GLY A 113 -15.37 -20.30 12.17
C GLY A 113 -15.99 -18.91 12.46
N PRO A 114 -15.38 -17.80 12.04
CA PRO A 114 -15.92 -16.47 12.27
C PRO A 114 -17.34 -16.39 11.65
N GLY A 115 -18.33 -16.00 12.45
CA GLY A 115 -19.73 -15.94 12.01
C GLY A 115 -20.56 -17.19 12.33
N LYS A 116 -20.00 -18.28 12.86
CA LYS A 116 -20.80 -19.40 13.35
C LYS A 116 -21.68 -18.95 14.52
N GLY A 117 -22.99 -18.99 14.33
CA GLY A 117 -23.98 -18.56 15.32
C GLY A 117 -24.51 -17.13 15.15
N MET A 118 -24.07 -16.39 14.16
CA MET A 118 -24.74 -15.15 13.78
C MET A 118 -26.01 -15.50 13.00
N ASN A 119 -27.16 -15.45 13.67
CA ASN A 119 -28.48 -15.43 13.02
C ASN A 119 -28.70 -14.05 12.38
N MET A 120 -27.96 -13.74 11.31
CA MET A 120 -28.39 -12.67 10.43
C MET A 120 -29.60 -13.21 9.68
N SER A 121 -30.79 -12.68 10.00
CA SER A 121 -31.89 -12.69 9.04
C SER A 121 -31.37 -11.93 7.83
N ILE A 122 -30.92 -12.67 6.82
CA ILE A 122 -30.70 -12.13 5.50
C ILE A 122 -32.12 -11.85 5.01
N GLY A 123 -32.67 -10.67 5.41
CA GLY A 123 -33.86 -10.15 4.75
C GLY A 123 -33.56 -10.17 3.27
N ASP A 124 -34.55 -10.44 2.44
CA ASP A 124 -34.55 -10.58 0.98
C ASP A 124 -33.73 -9.51 0.21
N GLN A 125 -32.51 -9.25 0.65
CA GLN A 125 -31.50 -8.67 -0.19
C GLN A 125 -31.04 -9.80 -1.09
N SER A 126 -31.73 -9.93 -2.24
CA SER A 126 -31.15 -10.57 -3.40
C SER A 126 -29.73 -10.00 -3.50
N PHE A 127 -28.73 -10.80 -3.12
CA PHE A 127 -27.39 -10.53 -3.61
C PHE A 127 -27.57 -10.54 -5.12
N GLU A 128 -27.70 -9.37 -5.74
CA GLU A 128 -27.36 -9.26 -7.14
C GLU A 128 -25.96 -9.86 -7.20
N SER A 129 -25.89 -11.09 -7.67
CA SER A 129 -24.64 -11.63 -8.12
C SER A 129 -24.15 -10.58 -9.10
N VAL A 130 -23.19 -9.79 -8.67
CA VAL A 130 -22.43 -8.96 -9.60
C VAL A 130 -21.77 -9.98 -10.49
N ASP A 131 -22.46 -10.37 -11.58
CA ASP A 131 -21.91 -11.10 -12.70
C ASP A 131 -20.88 -10.17 -13.39
N THR A 132 -19.93 -9.72 -12.62
CA THR A 132 -18.65 -9.31 -13.18
C THR A 132 -17.95 -10.62 -13.55
N GLU A 133 -18.27 -11.14 -14.75
CA GLU A 133 -17.32 -11.99 -15.44
C GLU A 133 -16.03 -11.15 -15.50
N ILE A 134 -15.18 -11.32 -14.49
CA ILE A 134 -13.86 -10.71 -14.52
C ILE A 134 -13.14 -11.40 -15.67
N SER A 135 -13.23 -10.79 -16.84
CA SER A 135 -12.49 -11.25 -18.01
C SER A 135 -11.00 -11.23 -17.65
N LEU A 136 -10.35 -12.39 -17.68
CA LEU A 136 -8.90 -12.47 -17.49
C LEU A 136 -8.17 -11.58 -18.51
N VAL A 137 -8.75 -11.40 -19.69
CA VAL A 137 -8.20 -10.54 -20.74
C VAL A 137 -8.26 -9.08 -20.29
N ASP A 138 -9.40 -8.60 -19.79
CA ASP A 138 -9.54 -7.23 -19.31
C ASP A 138 -8.61 -6.96 -18.11
N THR A 139 -8.49 -7.93 -17.21
CA THR A 139 -7.55 -7.83 -16.07
C THR A 139 -6.09 -7.68 -16.54
N ILE A 140 -5.68 -8.41 -17.58
CA ILE A 140 -4.32 -8.30 -18.12
C ILE A 140 -4.14 -6.97 -18.86
N LEU A 141 -5.14 -6.52 -19.60
CA LEU A 141 -5.10 -5.24 -20.29
C LEU A 141 -5.03 -4.06 -19.31
N ASP A 142 -5.71 -4.16 -18.18
CA ASP A 142 -5.68 -3.14 -17.13
C ASP A 142 -4.30 -2.96 -16.46
N PHE A 143 -3.38 -3.90 -16.63
CA PHE A 143 -2.01 -3.73 -16.15
C PHE A 143 -1.22 -2.69 -16.94
N ILE A 144 -1.60 -2.46 -18.21
CA ILE A 144 -0.90 -1.54 -19.08
C ILE A 144 -1.63 -0.20 -19.06
N PRO A 145 -1.00 0.89 -18.56
CA PRO A 145 -1.65 2.19 -18.51
C PRO A 145 -1.88 2.73 -19.93
N THR A 146 -3.11 3.11 -20.25
CA THR A 146 -3.42 3.87 -21.47
C THR A 146 -2.91 5.31 -21.34
N ASN A 147 -2.88 5.84 -20.12
CA ASN A 147 -2.31 7.15 -19.79
C ASN A 147 -1.47 7.06 -18.51
N PRO A 148 -0.12 7.07 -18.60
CA PRO A 148 0.74 6.99 -17.42
C PRO A 148 0.54 8.11 -16.43
N ILE A 149 0.21 9.32 -16.89
CA ILE A 149 -0.01 10.48 -16.00
C ILE A 149 -1.29 10.29 -15.19
N GLU A 150 -2.33 9.74 -15.81
CA GLU A 150 -3.57 9.39 -15.12
C GLU A 150 -3.35 8.30 -14.08
N ALA A 151 -2.58 7.26 -14.41
CA ALA A 151 -2.21 6.21 -13.47
C ALA A 151 -1.48 6.76 -12.24
N LEU A 152 -0.56 7.70 -12.43
CA LEU A 152 0.13 8.41 -11.34
C LEU A 152 -0.83 9.28 -10.52
N ALA A 153 -1.75 9.99 -11.17
CA ALA A 153 -2.69 10.89 -10.50
C ALA A 153 -3.78 10.13 -9.70
N THR A 154 -4.25 9.00 -10.22
CA THR A 154 -5.26 8.14 -9.57
C THR A 154 -4.66 7.17 -8.55
N GLY A 155 -3.33 6.97 -8.58
CA GLY A 155 -2.64 6.03 -7.69
C GLY A 155 -2.88 4.56 -8.02
N ASN A 156 -3.13 4.23 -9.31
CA ASN A 156 -3.24 2.83 -9.74
C ASN A 156 -1.88 2.16 -9.69
N MET A 157 -1.59 1.47 -8.59
CA MET A 157 -0.27 0.94 -8.27
C MET A 157 0.25 -0.05 -9.32
N ILE A 158 -0.60 -0.91 -9.88
CA ILE A 158 -0.18 -1.90 -10.88
C ILE A 158 0.32 -1.19 -12.14
N GLN A 159 -0.45 -0.22 -12.62
CA GLN A 159 -0.09 0.58 -13.79
C GLN A 159 1.17 1.42 -13.55
N ILE A 160 1.31 1.98 -12.34
CA ILE A 160 2.51 2.73 -11.92
C ILE A 160 3.74 1.84 -11.96
N ILE A 161 3.65 0.61 -11.42
CA ILE A 161 4.75 -0.36 -11.42
C ILE A 161 5.17 -0.70 -12.85
N VAL A 162 4.22 -1.04 -13.72
CA VAL A 162 4.50 -1.38 -15.12
C VAL A 162 5.16 -0.19 -15.83
N PHE A 163 4.65 1.02 -15.64
CA PHE A 163 5.24 2.21 -16.23
C PHE A 163 6.64 2.50 -15.69
N ALA A 164 6.87 2.36 -14.39
CA ALA A 164 8.18 2.56 -13.76
C ALA A 164 9.22 1.55 -14.27
N VAL A 165 8.84 0.28 -14.44
CA VAL A 165 9.69 -0.76 -15.03
C VAL A 165 10.08 -0.38 -16.46
N LEU A 166 9.13 0.04 -17.29
CA LEU A 166 9.40 0.47 -18.68
C LEU A 166 10.36 1.66 -18.72
N VAL A 167 10.13 2.68 -17.90
CA VAL A 167 11.01 3.86 -17.83
C VAL A 167 12.41 3.48 -17.37
N GLY A 168 12.53 2.66 -16.31
CA GLY A 168 13.83 2.22 -15.81
C GLY A 168 14.62 1.41 -16.83
N LEU A 169 13.95 0.50 -17.56
CA LEU A 169 14.56 -0.26 -18.65
C LEU A 169 15.01 0.62 -19.82
N LEU A 170 14.20 1.59 -20.23
CA LEU A 170 14.57 2.54 -21.29
C LEU A 170 15.79 3.36 -20.89
N ILE A 171 15.86 3.84 -19.65
CA ILE A 171 17.03 4.57 -19.15
C ILE A 171 18.26 3.66 -19.13
N ALA A 172 18.13 2.41 -18.67
CA ALA A 172 19.23 1.44 -18.66
C ALA A 172 19.75 1.14 -20.08
N SER A 173 18.84 0.95 -21.05
CA SER A 173 19.20 0.64 -22.44
C SER A 173 19.86 1.80 -23.19
N MET A 174 19.69 3.03 -22.71
CA MET A 174 20.20 4.26 -23.33
C MET A 174 21.14 5.04 -22.41
N GLU A 175 21.87 4.35 -21.54
CA GLU A 175 22.66 4.94 -20.44
C GLU A 175 23.56 6.09 -20.91
N ASP A 176 24.27 5.93 -22.04
CA ASP A 176 25.15 6.95 -22.61
C ASP A 176 24.42 8.25 -23.02
N ARG A 177 23.14 8.14 -23.39
CA ARG A 177 22.34 9.29 -23.86
C ARG A 177 21.45 9.89 -22.78
N LEU A 178 21.04 9.08 -21.82
CA LEU A 178 20.08 9.46 -20.79
C LEU A 178 20.70 9.57 -19.39
N MET A 179 22.02 9.75 -19.28
CA MET A 179 22.74 9.87 -18.01
C MET A 179 22.11 10.90 -17.08
N THR A 180 21.73 12.08 -17.60
CA THR A 180 21.08 13.13 -16.80
C THR A 180 19.75 12.68 -16.24
N LEU A 181 18.93 12.03 -17.06
CA LEU A 181 17.60 11.53 -16.64
C LEU A 181 17.75 10.40 -15.59
N GLY A 182 18.72 9.51 -15.81
CA GLY A 182 19.05 8.48 -14.83
C GLY A 182 19.47 9.05 -13.49
N ASN A 183 20.30 10.08 -13.47
CA ASN A 183 20.71 10.73 -12.23
C ASN A 183 19.54 11.41 -11.52
N ILE A 184 18.62 12.06 -12.26
CA ILE A 184 17.40 12.64 -11.69
C ILE A 184 16.54 11.56 -11.01
N VAL A 185 16.38 10.40 -11.65
CA VAL A 185 15.61 9.28 -11.06
C VAL A 185 16.25 8.79 -9.77
N THR A 186 17.58 8.64 -9.73
CA THR A 186 18.31 8.24 -8.50
C THR A 186 18.20 9.30 -7.41
N GLU A 187 18.40 10.58 -7.74
CA GLU A 187 18.28 11.68 -6.78
C GLU A 187 16.85 11.80 -6.23
N MET A 188 15.83 11.59 -7.07
CA MET A 188 14.43 11.56 -6.62
C MET A 188 14.13 10.34 -5.75
N ASN A 189 14.73 9.17 -6.03
CA ASN A 189 14.62 8.00 -5.16
C ASN A 189 15.27 8.25 -3.80
N ASP A 190 16.44 8.90 -3.76
CA ASP A 190 17.13 9.26 -2.52
C ASP A 190 16.36 10.31 -1.69
N LEU A 191 15.60 11.18 -2.36
CA LEU A 191 14.77 12.21 -1.72
C LEU A 191 13.55 11.59 -1.01
N MET A 192 12.96 10.54 -1.56
CA MET A 192 11.74 9.88 -1.06
C MET A 192 12.04 8.89 0.05
#